data_8759c80a69cbc863a508b72ffbcfd111
#
_entry.id   8759c80a69cbc863a508b72ffbcfd111
#
_cell.length_a   1.000
_cell.length_b   1.000
_cell.length_c   1.000
_cell.angle_alpha   90.00
_cell.angle_beta   90.00
_cell.angle_gamma   90.00
#
_symmetry.space_group_name_H-M   'P 1'
#
loop_
_entity.id
_entity.type
_entity.pdbx_description
1 polymer ?
#
loop_
_entity_poly.entity_id
_entity_poly.type
_entity_poly.pdbx_seq_one_letter_code
_entity_poly.pdbx_strand_id
1 'polypeptide(L)'
;LTTQLRELDCDVIIARNRADILEKKGITIDFKKLEEELGVSVVRISAKTGEGIQDLIHIIQEKKYRKNPKKKIYAPDVQKEIDHLEGDLSNELEESKNSRFGAVKLFERDPYYKALDNSSTREEISALEKKYDRDSEQIIADQRYCFVTKVKKDSCIQRKMPESITDKLDKVVLNRFLALPIFLIVIGLRYFISVGFVGSLTSD
;
A
#
# COMPACT_ATOMS: atom_id res chain seq x y z
N LEU A 1 4.25 -2.27 -2.14
CA LEU A 1 4.08 -2.74 -3.52
C LEU A 1 4.40 -1.62 -4.53
N THR A 2 3.70 -0.47 -4.52
CA THR A 2 3.95 0.62 -5.50
C THR A 2 5.40 1.09 -5.52
N THR A 3 6.04 1.27 -4.34
CA THR A 3 7.46 1.65 -4.24
C THR A 3 8.37 0.62 -4.88
N GLN A 4 8.10 -0.68 -4.68
CA GLN A 4 8.86 -1.78 -5.27
C GLN A 4 8.67 -1.86 -6.80
N LEU A 5 7.44 -1.70 -7.29
CA LEU A 5 7.17 -1.67 -8.74
C LEU A 5 7.88 -0.50 -9.44
N ARG A 6 8.09 0.60 -8.74
CA ARG A 6 8.85 1.75 -9.27
C ARG A 6 10.36 1.50 -9.39
N GLU A 7 10.89 0.51 -8.71
CA GLU A 7 12.29 0.09 -8.80
C GLU A 7 12.54 -0.80 -10.01
N LEU A 8 11.46 -1.39 -10.55
CA LEU A 8 11.50 -2.13 -11.81
C LEU A 8 11.42 -1.16 -13.00
N ASP A 9 12.09 -1.50 -14.08
CA ASP A 9 12.02 -0.74 -15.34
C ASP A 9 10.74 -1.12 -16.11
N CYS A 10 9.60 -0.81 -15.51
CA CYS A 10 8.28 -1.05 -16.08
C CYS A 10 7.38 0.16 -15.92
N ASP A 11 6.43 0.28 -16.83
CA ASP A 11 5.41 1.31 -16.78
C ASP A 11 4.36 0.93 -15.73
N VAL A 12 4.07 1.85 -14.81
CA VAL A 12 3.14 1.64 -13.70
C VAL A 12 1.98 2.61 -13.78
N ILE A 13 0.77 2.09 -13.73
CA ILE A 13 -0.47 2.87 -13.56
C ILE A 13 -1.17 2.36 -12.30
N ILE A 14 -1.60 3.27 -11.44
CA ILE A 14 -2.33 2.94 -10.22
C ILE A 14 -3.82 3.13 -10.50
N ALA A 15 -4.58 2.04 -10.57
CA ALA A 15 -6.03 2.05 -10.63
C ALA A 15 -6.60 2.01 -9.21
N ARG A 16 -7.09 3.15 -8.71
CA ARG A 16 -7.62 3.25 -7.37
C ARG A 16 -9.10 2.94 -7.32
N ASN A 17 -9.43 1.76 -6.82
CA ASN A 17 -10.80 1.29 -6.67
C ASN A 17 -11.48 1.80 -5.38
N ARG A 18 -12.81 1.81 -5.34
CA ARG A 18 -13.65 2.12 -4.18
C ARG A 18 -13.53 3.57 -3.69
N ALA A 19 -13.40 4.52 -4.60
CA ALA A 19 -13.32 5.94 -4.27
C ALA A 19 -14.57 6.44 -3.50
N ASP A 20 -15.74 5.88 -3.79
CA ASP A 20 -17.02 6.14 -3.13
C ASP A 20 -16.99 5.89 -1.61
N ILE A 21 -16.28 4.86 -1.17
CA ILE A 21 -16.21 4.52 0.26
C ILE A 21 -15.34 5.49 1.04
N LEU A 22 -14.30 6.03 0.42
CA LEU A 22 -13.44 6.99 1.11
C LEU A 22 -14.14 8.32 1.31
N GLU A 23 -14.89 8.78 0.33
CA GLU A 23 -15.68 10.00 0.45
C GLU A 23 -16.66 9.86 1.61
N LYS A 24 -17.32 8.69 1.74
CA LYS A 24 -18.20 8.37 2.87
C LYS A 24 -17.47 8.37 4.22
N LYS A 25 -16.18 8.08 4.24
CA LYS A 25 -15.31 8.13 5.43
C LYS A 25 -14.63 9.49 5.65
N GLY A 26 -14.99 10.50 4.84
CA GLY A 26 -14.41 11.83 4.93
C GLY A 26 -12.95 11.92 4.48
N ILE A 27 -12.47 10.93 3.73
CA ILE A 27 -11.12 10.92 3.18
C ILE A 27 -11.17 11.44 1.75
N THR A 28 -10.60 12.62 1.54
CA THR A 28 -10.40 13.19 0.21
C THR A 28 -8.96 12.99 -0.23
N ILE A 29 -8.76 12.51 -1.46
CA ILE A 29 -7.42 12.33 -2.04
C ILE A 29 -7.24 13.33 -3.16
N ASP A 30 -6.15 14.08 -3.08
CA ASP A 30 -5.64 14.88 -4.19
C ASP A 30 -4.86 13.97 -5.14
N PHE A 31 -5.53 13.53 -6.21
CA PHE A 31 -4.95 12.61 -7.19
C PHE A 31 -3.79 13.24 -7.95
N LYS A 32 -3.83 14.55 -8.25
CA LYS A 32 -2.72 15.24 -8.94
C LYS A 32 -1.47 15.23 -8.10
N LYS A 33 -1.62 15.58 -6.82
CA LYS A 33 -0.51 15.58 -5.87
C LYS A 33 0.02 14.16 -5.62
N LEU A 34 -0.89 13.17 -5.55
CA LEU A 34 -0.51 11.77 -5.43
C LEU A 34 0.30 11.28 -6.64
N GLU A 35 -0.10 11.64 -7.86
CA GLU A 35 0.65 11.36 -9.09
C GLU A 35 2.03 12.05 -9.10
N GLU A 36 2.09 13.30 -8.64
CA GLU A 36 3.35 14.05 -8.56
C GLU A 36 4.30 13.42 -7.54
N GLU A 37 3.80 13.05 -6.37
CA GLU A 37 4.60 12.42 -5.32
C GLU A 37 5.04 11.00 -5.68
N LEU A 38 4.15 10.20 -6.26
CA LEU A 38 4.48 8.86 -6.70
C LEU A 38 5.21 8.82 -8.04
N GLY A 39 5.09 9.86 -8.88
CA GLY A 39 5.68 9.90 -10.22
C GLY A 39 5.04 8.92 -11.20
N VAL A 40 3.85 8.42 -10.93
CA VAL A 40 3.09 7.48 -11.76
C VAL A 40 1.67 7.98 -11.96
N SER A 41 1.01 7.58 -13.04
CA SER A 41 -0.39 7.94 -13.29
C SER A 41 -1.31 7.23 -12.31
N VAL A 42 -2.29 7.96 -11.77
CA VAL A 42 -3.29 7.43 -10.83
C VAL A 42 -4.69 7.66 -11.39
N VAL A 43 -5.43 6.59 -11.62
CA VAL A 43 -6.79 6.64 -12.16
C VAL A 43 -7.79 6.25 -11.08
N ARG A 44 -8.81 7.08 -10.91
CA ARG A 44 -9.94 6.76 -10.05
C ARG A 44 -10.87 5.79 -10.77
N ILE A 45 -11.18 4.65 -10.16
CA ILE A 45 -12.11 3.68 -10.70
C ILE A 45 -13.11 3.21 -9.63
N SER A 46 -14.23 2.72 -10.11
CA SER A 46 -15.20 1.95 -9.31
C SER A 46 -15.59 0.70 -10.08
N ALA A 47 -15.01 -0.43 -9.71
CA ALA A 47 -15.33 -1.72 -10.35
C ALA A 47 -16.82 -2.11 -10.18
N LYS A 48 -17.48 -1.58 -9.13
CA LYS A 48 -18.91 -1.84 -8.88
C LYS A 48 -19.81 -1.11 -9.86
N THR A 49 -19.47 0.13 -10.20
CA THR A 49 -20.32 1.00 -11.06
C THR A 49 -19.81 1.10 -12.49
N GLY A 50 -18.59 0.64 -12.77
CA GLY A 50 -17.90 0.82 -14.05
C GLY A 50 -17.28 2.20 -14.25
N GLU A 51 -17.42 3.12 -13.29
CA GLU A 51 -16.88 4.48 -13.36
C GLU A 51 -15.35 4.46 -13.51
N GLY A 52 -14.82 5.25 -14.45
CA GLY A 52 -13.38 5.41 -14.68
C GLY A 52 -12.68 4.24 -15.38
N ILE A 53 -13.38 3.14 -15.69
CA ILE A 53 -12.78 1.99 -16.39
C ILE A 53 -12.42 2.35 -17.83
N GLN A 54 -13.25 3.12 -18.53
CA GLN A 54 -12.98 3.55 -19.90
C GLN A 54 -11.78 4.50 -19.95
N ASP A 55 -11.65 5.39 -18.96
CA ASP A 55 -10.49 6.29 -18.85
C ASP A 55 -9.19 5.50 -18.64
N LEU A 56 -9.22 4.47 -17.79
CA LEU A 56 -8.09 3.58 -17.57
C LEU A 56 -7.70 2.86 -18.86
N ILE A 57 -8.67 2.30 -19.60
CA ILE A 57 -8.42 1.61 -20.87
C ILE A 57 -7.81 2.57 -21.88
N HIS A 58 -8.35 3.79 -21.99
CA HIS A 58 -7.88 4.82 -22.92
C HIS A 58 -6.43 5.22 -22.60
N ILE A 59 -6.09 5.45 -21.34
CA ILE A 59 -4.72 5.78 -20.89
C ILE A 59 -3.74 4.66 -21.26
N ILE A 60 -4.15 3.39 -21.08
CA ILE A 60 -3.30 2.24 -21.43
C ILE A 60 -3.10 2.14 -22.95
N GLN A 61 -4.17 2.25 -23.73
CA GLN A 61 -4.14 2.12 -25.18
C GLN A 61 -3.31 3.23 -25.84
N GLU A 62 -3.47 4.46 -25.39
CA GLU A 62 -2.76 5.62 -25.95
C GLU A 62 -1.36 5.80 -25.36
N LYS A 63 -0.95 4.95 -24.42
CA LYS A 63 0.31 5.07 -23.67
C LYS A 63 0.52 6.48 -23.08
N LYS A 64 -0.58 7.15 -22.70
CA LYS A 64 -0.60 8.50 -22.10
C LYS A 64 -0.41 8.44 -20.57
N TYR A 65 0.49 7.60 -20.12
CA TYR A 65 0.85 7.53 -18.70
C TYR A 65 2.20 8.18 -18.46
N ARG A 66 2.39 8.70 -17.25
CA ARG A 66 3.68 9.24 -16.84
C ARG A 66 4.70 8.10 -16.81
N LYS A 67 5.76 8.23 -17.59
CA LYS A 67 6.92 7.35 -17.44
C LYS A 67 7.49 7.59 -16.05
N ASN A 68 7.73 6.51 -15.34
CA ASN A 68 8.22 6.52 -13.97
C ASN A 68 9.51 7.37 -13.85
N PRO A 69 9.48 8.62 -13.34
CA PRO A 69 10.71 9.32 -13.07
C PRO A 69 11.41 8.59 -11.93
N LYS A 70 12.71 8.43 -11.98
CA LYS A 70 13.54 7.90 -10.90
C LYS A 70 13.49 8.85 -9.68
N LYS A 71 12.32 8.97 -9.05
CA LYS A 71 12.13 9.82 -7.86
C LYS A 71 12.80 9.13 -6.67
N LYS A 72 13.65 9.87 -5.97
CA LYS A 72 14.38 9.37 -4.80
C LYS A 72 13.39 9.00 -3.70
N ILE A 73 13.41 7.74 -3.27
CA ILE A 73 12.55 7.19 -2.21
C ILE A 73 13.33 7.16 -0.89
N TYR A 74 14.63 6.94 -0.98
CA TYR A 74 15.52 6.68 0.14
C TYR A 74 16.20 7.96 0.66
N ALA A 75 16.67 7.92 1.90
CA ALA A 75 17.52 8.98 2.47
C ALA A 75 18.80 9.17 1.65
N PRO A 76 19.41 10.37 1.65
CA PRO A 76 20.50 10.70 0.74
C PRO A 76 21.70 9.75 0.78
N ASP A 77 22.04 9.22 1.94
CA ASP A 77 23.14 8.28 2.14
C ASP A 77 22.83 6.88 1.61
N VAL A 78 21.65 6.34 1.93
CA VAL A 78 21.16 5.06 1.39
C VAL A 78 20.93 5.17 -0.12
N GLN A 79 20.39 6.31 -0.57
CA GLN A 79 20.18 6.59 -1.99
C GLN A 79 21.52 6.59 -2.76
N LYS A 80 22.55 7.21 -2.20
CA LYS A 80 23.90 7.26 -2.82
C LYS A 80 24.46 5.85 -2.97
N GLU A 81 24.32 5.02 -1.95
CA GLU A 81 24.79 3.64 -2.01
C GLU A 81 24.04 2.82 -3.06
N ILE A 82 22.71 2.91 -3.09
CA ILE A 82 21.91 2.24 -4.12
C ILE A 82 22.27 2.73 -5.52
N ASP A 83 22.51 4.04 -5.71
CA ASP A 83 22.90 4.60 -7.01
C ASP A 83 24.32 4.09 -7.43
N HIS A 84 25.23 3.87 -6.49
CA HIS A 84 26.54 3.26 -6.72
C HIS A 84 26.41 1.80 -7.17
N LEU A 85 25.65 0.99 -6.41
CA LEU A 85 25.35 -0.40 -6.74
C LEU A 85 24.63 -0.55 -8.09
N GLU A 86 23.70 0.38 -8.42
CA GLU A 86 23.04 0.40 -9.73
C GLU A 86 24.05 0.62 -10.86
N GLY A 87 25.05 1.48 -10.64
CA GLY A 87 26.13 1.74 -11.61
C GLY A 87 27.00 0.49 -11.84
N ASP A 88 27.41 -0.18 -10.78
CA ASP A 88 28.22 -1.40 -10.86
C ASP A 88 27.48 -2.51 -11.59
N LEU A 89 26.23 -2.77 -11.19
CA LEU A 89 25.39 -3.78 -11.85
C LEU A 89 25.11 -3.48 -13.31
N SER A 90 24.99 -2.22 -13.69
CA SER A 90 24.77 -1.83 -15.08
C SER A 90 25.98 -2.07 -15.97
N ASN A 91 27.19 -2.09 -15.39
CA ASN A 91 28.43 -2.40 -16.08
C ASN A 91 28.66 -3.92 -16.22
N GLU A 92 28.16 -4.73 -15.27
CA GLU A 92 28.36 -6.18 -15.26
C GLU A 92 27.30 -6.95 -16.02
N LEU A 93 26.07 -6.41 -16.10
CA LEU A 93 24.94 -7.04 -16.78
C LEU A 93 24.75 -6.39 -18.16
N GLU A 94 24.98 -7.14 -19.23
CA GLU A 94 24.79 -6.71 -20.63
C GLU A 94 23.36 -6.24 -20.96
N GLU A 95 22.38 -6.63 -20.17
CA GLU A 95 21.00 -6.12 -20.21
C GLU A 95 20.65 -5.35 -18.94
N SER A 96 20.79 -4.04 -18.97
CA SER A 96 20.54 -3.09 -17.86
C SER A 96 19.07 -2.98 -17.40
N LYS A 97 18.19 -3.86 -17.86
CA LYS A 97 16.80 -3.91 -17.38
C LYS A 97 16.77 -4.33 -15.92
N ASN A 98 16.19 -3.47 -15.09
CA ASN A 98 16.03 -3.70 -13.65
C ASN A 98 17.31 -3.58 -12.79
N SER A 99 18.38 -2.91 -13.26
CA SER A 99 19.60 -2.67 -12.47
C SER A 99 19.27 -2.01 -11.12
N ARG A 100 18.33 -1.08 -11.10
CA ARG A 100 17.84 -0.44 -9.87
C ARG A 100 17.25 -1.42 -8.87
N PHE A 101 16.39 -2.31 -9.34
CA PHE A 101 15.81 -3.36 -8.49
C PHE A 101 16.89 -4.30 -7.96
N GLY A 102 17.82 -4.71 -8.82
CA GLY A 102 18.98 -5.52 -8.44
C GLY A 102 19.84 -4.84 -7.37
N ALA A 103 20.11 -3.54 -7.52
CA ALA A 103 20.87 -2.75 -6.54
C ALA A 103 20.18 -2.70 -5.18
N VAL A 104 18.87 -2.51 -5.14
CA VAL A 104 18.11 -2.55 -3.89
C VAL A 104 18.14 -3.95 -3.28
N LYS A 105 18.02 -5.00 -4.08
CA LYS A 105 18.10 -6.38 -3.61
C LYS A 105 19.49 -6.76 -3.09
N LEU A 106 20.53 -6.27 -3.73
CA LEU A 106 21.89 -6.44 -3.26
C LEU A 106 22.10 -5.72 -1.92
N PHE A 107 21.59 -4.49 -1.79
CA PHE A 107 21.59 -3.77 -0.52
C PHE A 107 20.82 -4.51 0.58
N GLU A 108 19.65 -5.09 0.27
CA GLU A 108 18.86 -5.93 1.18
C GLU A 108 19.55 -7.27 1.52
N ARG A 109 20.75 -7.56 0.93
CA ARG A 109 21.47 -8.83 1.06
C ARG A 109 20.65 -10.05 0.63
N ASP A 110 19.83 -9.89 -0.40
CA ASP A 110 19.00 -10.96 -0.96
C ASP A 110 19.90 -12.11 -1.45
N PRO A 111 19.64 -13.36 -1.02
CA PRO A 111 20.48 -14.51 -1.37
C PRO A 111 20.66 -14.75 -2.88
N TYR A 112 19.69 -14.33 -3.69
CA TYR A 112 19.75 -14.47 -5.14
C TYR A 112 20.87 -13.61 -5.76
N TYR A 113 21.17 -12.45 -5.17
CA TYR A 113 22.18 -11.50 -5.63
C TYR A 113 23.53 -11.69 -4.94
N LYS A 114 23.69 -12.69 -4.09
CA LYS A 114 24.92 -12.93 -3.29
C LYS A 114 26.18 -13.11 -4.15
N ALA A 115 26.05 -13.60 -5.37
CA ALA A 115 27.19 -13.78 -6.28
C ALA A 115 27.81 -12.45 -6.75
N LEU A 116 27.03 -11.37 -6.73
CA LEU A 116 27.43 -10.01 -7.12
C LEU A 116 27.90 -9.17 -5.92
N ASP A 117 27.89 -9.73 -4.71
CA ASP A 117 28.25 -9.08 -3.46
C ASP A 117 29.77 -9.13 -3.25
N ASN A 118 30.44 -8.00 -3.48
CA ASN A 118 31.90 -7.87 -3.26
C ASN A 118 32.22 -7.36 -1.85
N SER A 119 33.51 -7.39 -1.46
CA SER A 119 33.97 -6.99 -0.12
C SER A 119 33.73 -5.50 0.18
N SER A 120 33.91 -4.62 -0.81
CA SER A 120 33.66 -3.17 -0.67
C SER A 120 32.19 -2.89 -0.38
N THR A 121 31.29 -3.48 -1.17
CA THR A 121 29.84 -3.38 -0.98
C THR A 121 29.40 -3.81 0.42
N ARG A 122 29.99 -4.91 0.93
CA ARG A 122 29.66 -5.39 2.28
C ARG A 122 30.08 -4.41 3.37
N GLU A 123 31.24 -3.78 3.22
CA GLU A 123 31.75 -2.79 4.19
C GLU A 123 30.87 -1.54 4.21
N GLU A 124 30.49 -1.03 3.03
CA GLU A 124 29.66 0.16 2.89
C GLU A 124 28.23 -0.07 3.44
N ILE A 125 27.61 -1.20 3.12
CA ILE A 125 26.32 -1.60 3.70
C ILE A 125 26.43 -1.77 5.21
N SER A 126 27.50 -2.43 5.72
CA SER A 126 27.70 -2.63 7.14
C SER A 126 27.92 -1.32 7.90
N ALA A 127 28.51 -0.31 7.27
CA ALA A 127 28.63 1.03 7.84
C ALA A 127 27.26 1.70 8.00
N LEU A 128 26.37 1.53 7.02
CA LEU A 128 24.99 2.04 7.11
C LEU A 128 24.17 1.27 8.13
N GLU A 129 24.31 -0.06 8.21
CA GLU A 129 23.67 -0.88 9.25
C GLU A 129 24.04 -0.42 10.66
N LYS A 130 25.33 -0.14 10.90
CA LYS A 130 25.81 0.42 12.18
C LYS A 130 25.27 1.82 12.45
N LYS A 131 25.20 2.67 11.41
CA LYS A 131 24.70 4.04 11.54
C LYS A 131 23.22 4.09 11.91
N TYR A 132 22.41 3.20 11.33
CA TYR A 132 20.96 3.15 11.55
C TYR A 132 20.59 2.22 12.71
N ASP A 133 21.53 1.45 13.27
CA ASP A 133 21.29 0.40 14.28
C ASP A 133 20.19 -0.58 13.82
N ARG A 134 20.27 -0.98 12.55
CA ARG A 134 19.31 -1.86 11.88
C ARG A 134 20.00 -2.64 10.77
N ASP A 135 19.47 -3.82 10.45
CA ASP A 135 19.91 -4.55 9.26
C ASP A 135 19.45 -3.85 7.96
N SER A 136 20.10 -4.17 6.86
CA SER A 136 19.89 -3.53 5.57
C SER A 136 18.44 -3.69 5.04
N GLU A 137 17.81 -4.84 5.27
CA GLU A 137 16.42 -5.09 4.89
C GLU A 137 15.46 -4.17 5.67
N GLN A 138 15.68 -4.03 6.98
CA GLN A 138 14.89 -3.13 7.84
C GLN A 138 15.09 -1.67 7.45
N ILE A 139 16.32 -1.24 7.11
CA ILE A 139 16.58 0.11 6.64
C ILE A 139 15.73 0.43 5.41
N ILE A 140 15.71 -0.45 4.42
CA ILE A 140 14.92 -0.28 3.19
C ILE A 140 13.42 -0.26 3.50
N ALA A 141 12.95 -1.17 4.35
CA ALA A 141 11.55 -1.24 4.75
C ALA A 141 11.11 0.05 5.46
N ASP A 142 11.85 0.51 6.45
CA ASP A 142 11.55 1.73 7.22
C ASP A 142 11.51 2.96 6.30
N GLN A 143 12.45 3.09 5.37
CA GLN A 143 12.46 4.22 4.44
C GLN A 143 11.33 4.19 3.44
N ARG A 144 10.95 3.01 2.93
CA ARG A 144 9.72 2.86 2.13
C ARG A 144 8.48 3.27 2.92
N TYR A 145 8.39 2.91 4.20
CA TYR A 145 7.28 3.35 5.08
C TYR A 145 7.29 4.85 5.33
N CYS A 146 8.44 5.44 5.57
CA CYS A 146 8.58 6.89 5.71
C CYS A 146 8.11 7.63 4.45
N PHE A 147 8.53 7.16 3.27
CA PHE A 147 8.10 7.72 1.99
C PHE A 147 6.58 7.63 1.81
N VAL A 148 5.99 6.43 2.03
CA VAL A 148 4.54 6.22 1.91
C VAL A 148 3.76 7.10 2.89
N THR A 149 4.26 7.24 4.13
CA THR A 149 3.63 8.08 5.16
C THR A 149 3.65 9.55 4.76
N LYS A 150 4.77 10.03 4.18
CA LYS A 150 4.88 11.39 3.64
C LYS A 150 3.89 11.60 2.51
N VAL A 151 3.87 10.72 1.51
CA VAL A 151 2.94 10.80 0.37
C VAL A 151 1.49 10.81 0.84
N LYS A 152 1.13 9.95 1.80
CA LYS A 152 -0.21 9.93 2.41
C LYS A 152 -0.54 11.26 3.07
N LYS A 153 0.37 11.81 3.87
CA LYS A 153 0.17 13.10 4.56
C LYS A 153 -0.02 14.24 3.57
N ASP A 154 0.72 14.23 2.49
CA ASP A 154 0.73 15.32 1.51
C ASP A 154 -0.44 15.26 0.52
N SER A 155 -0.94 14.06 0.18
CA SER A 155 -1.99 13.85 -0.80
C SER A 155 -3.35 13.48 -0.25
N CYS A 156 -3.46 13.12 1.05
CA CYS A 156 -4.73 12.71 1.66
C CYS A 156 -5.17 13.71 2.72
N ILE A 157 -6.37 14.24 2.57
CA ILE A 157 -7.03 15.11 3.57
C ILE A 157 -8.11 14.29 4.26
N GLN A 158 -7.97 14.07 5.55
CA GLN A 158 -8.98 13.41 6.37
C GLN A 158 -9.80 14.45 7.12
N ARG A 159 -11.07 14.58 6.76
CA ARG A 159 -12.05 15.37 7.50
C ARG A 159 -12.68 14.50 8.58
N LYS A 160 -12.82 15.02 9.80
CA LYS A 160 -13.62 14.35 10.82
C LYS A 160 -15.08 14.33 10.36
N MET A 161 -15.56 13.18 9.94
CA MET A 161 -16.97 12.98 9.65
C MET A 161 -17.69 12.56 10.94
N PRO A 162 -18.96 12.96 11.13
CA PRO A 162 -19.75 12.40 12.20
C PRO A 162 -19.83 10.88 12.06
N GLU A 163 -19.71 10.17 13.19
CA GLU A 163 -19.78 8.72 13.19
C GLU A 163 -21.08 8.23 12.54
N SER A 164 -20.96 7.28 11.62
CA SER A 164 -22.14 6.69 10.98
C SER A 164 -22.95 5.90 12.03
N ILE A 165 -24.25 5.70 11.77
CA ILE A 165 -25.10 4.89 12.63
C ILE A 165 -24.52 3.47 12.76
N THR A 166 -23.95 2.94 11.67
CA THR A 166 -23.26 1.64 11.65
C THR A 166 -22.06 1.61 12.59
N ASP A 167 -21.22 2.65 12.58
CA ASP A 167 -20.05 2.72 13.47
C ASP A 167 -20.47 2.79 14.94
N LYS A 168 -21.57 3.49 15.25
CA LYS A 168 -22.13 3.53 16.61
C LYS A 168 -22.70 2.18 17.02
N LEU A 169 -23.39 1.50 16.10
CA LEU A 169 -23.94 0.19 16.35
C LEU A 169 -22.84 -0.84 16.57
N ASP A 170 -21.80 -0.82 15.74
CA ASP A 170 -20.62 -1.67 15.89
C ASP A 170 -19.91 -1.45 17.23
N LYS A 171 -19.78 -0.22 17.68
CA LYS A 171 -19.22 0.08 19.01
C LYS A 171 -20.03 -0.54 20.15
N VAL A 172 -21.36 -0.58 20.01
CA VAL A 172 -22.23 -1.19 21.03
C VAL A 172 -22.17 -2.72 20.95
N VAL A 173 -22.28 -3.29 19.76
CA VAL A 173 -22.30 -4.76 19.55
C VAL A 173 -20.95 -5.39 19.85
N LEU A 174 -19.84 -4.73 19.47
CA LEU A 174 -18.47 -5.20 19.70
C LEU A 174 -17.93 -4.84 21.10
N ASN A 175 -18.70 -4.12 21.91
CA ASN A 175 -18.27 -3.81 23.28
C ASN A 175 -18.19 -5.06 24.11
N ARG A 176 -17.00 -5.33 24.68
CA ARG A 176 -16.69 -6.55 25.46
C ARG A 176 -17.69 -6.83 26.59
N PHE A 177 -18.24 -5.79 27.20
CA PHE A 177 -19.22 -5.93 28.30
C PHE A 177 -20.66 -6.07 27.82
N LEU A 178 -20.97 -5.47 26.65
CA LEU A 178 -22.33 -5.49 26.08
C LEU A 178 -22.56 -6.68 25.15
N ALA A 179 -21.51 -7.25 24.60
CA ALA A 179 -21.59 -8.36 23.64
C ALA A 179 -22.34 -9.58 24.24
N LEU A 180 -22.05 -9.93 25.49
CA LEU A 180 -22.66 -11.09 26.16
C LEU A 180 -24.15 -10.90 26.45
N PRO A 181 -24.63 -9.79 27.07
CA PRO A 181 -26.06 -9.57 27.24
C PRO A 181 -26.80 -9.41 25.91
N ILE A 182 -26.21 -8.74 24.89
CA ILE A 182 -26.82 -8.62 23.54
C ILE A 182 -26.99 -10.02 22.94
N PHE A 183 -25.97 -10.87 23.02
CA PHE A 183 -26.05 -12.25 22.53
C PHE A 183 -27.18 -13.04 23.20
N LEU A 184 -27.30 -12.94 24.53
CA LEU A 184 -28.39 -13.61 25.28
C LEU A 184 -29.78 -13.11 24.87
N ILE A 185 -29.93 -11.79 24.64
CA ILE A 185 -31.18 -11.21 24.17
C ILE A 185 -31.53 -11.75 22.77
N VAL A 186 -30.55 -11.79 21.83
CA VAL A 186 -30.77 -12.30 20.49
C VAL A 186 -31.16 -13.77 20.47
N ILE A 187 -30.50 -14.61 21.32
CA ILE A 187 -30.85 -16.04 21.45
C ILE A 187 -32.24 -16.19 22.07
N GLY A 188 -32.54 -15.44 23.13
CA GLY A 188 -33.87 -15.46 23.77
C GLY A 188 -34.98 -15.07 22.80
N LEU A 189 -34.76 -14.04 22.03
CA LEU A 189 -35.71 -13.56 21.02
C LEU A 189 -35.90 -14.59 19.90
N ARG A 190 -34.81 -15.22 19.43
CA ARG A 190 -34.86 -16.32 18.47
C ARG A 190 -35.64 -17.50 18.99
N TYR A 191 -35.41 -17.90 20.26
CA TYR A 191 -36.14 -18.99 20.92
C TYR A 191 -37.62 -18.66 21.05
N PHE A 192 -37.96 -17.45 21.52
CA PHE A 192 -39.34 -16.98 21.66
C PHE A 192 -40.10 -17.00 20.33
N ILE A 193 -39.48 -16.52 19.26
CA ILE A 193 -40.08 -16.55 17.91
C ILE A 193 -40.24 -17.98 17.40
N SER A 194 -39.23 -18.82 17.59
CA SER A 194 -39.22 -20.19 17.07
C SER A 194 -40.26 -21.07 17.80
N VAL A 195 -40.32 -20.99 19.11
CA VAL A 195 -41.19 -21.84 19.92
C VAL A 195 -42.58 -21.22 20.10
N GLY A 196 -42.66 -19.91 20.35
CA GLY A 196 -43.93 -19.22 20.57
C GLY A 196 -44.76 -18.99 19.32
N PHE A 197 -44.13 -18.65 18.21
CA PHE A 197 -44.82 -18.30 16.97
C PHE A 197 -44.90 -19.47 15.99
N VAL A 198 -43.81 -20.14 15.71
CA VAL A 198 -43.77 -21.27 14.76
C VAL A 198 -44.33 -22.53 15.39
N GLY A 199 -44.04 -22.77 16.70
CA GLY A 199 -44.56 -23.92 17.41
C GLY A 199 -46.09 -23.91 17.61
N SER A 200 -46.69 -22.73 17.81
CA SER A 200 -48.13 -22.60 17.88
C SER A 200 -48.87 -22.80 16.55
N LEU A 201 -48.22 -22.41 15.43
CA LEU A 201 -48.74 -22.57 14.05
C LEU A 201 -48.67 -24.02 13.54
N THR A 202 -47.84 -24.88 14.15
CA THR A 202 -47.67 -26.30 13.77
C THR A 202 -48.43 -27.24 14.69
N SER A 203 -49.11 -26.73 15.76
CA SER A 203 -49.80 -27.52 16.75
C SER A 203 -51.34 -27.53 16.61
N ASP A 204 -51.87 -26.81 15.59
CA ASP A 204 -53.23 -26.91 15.10
C ASP A 204 -53.25 -27.76 13.79
#